data_3395dab143a84ef002ddb2c5f3a623d9
#
_entry.id   3395dab143a84ef002ddb2c5f3a623d9
#
_cell.length_a   1.000
_cell.length_b   1.000
_cell.length_c   1.000
_cell.angle_alpha   90.00
_cell.angle_beta   90.00
_cell.angle_gamma   90.00
#
_symmetry.space_group_name_H-M   'P 1'
#
loop_
_entity.id
_entity.type
_entity.pdbx_description
1 polymer ?
#
loop_
_entity_poly.entity_id
_entity_poly.type
_entity_poly.pdbx_seq_one_letter_code
_entity_poly.pdbx_strand_id
1 'polypeptide(L)'
;MPDQSVICHLPVAPSETRRCSAKRLSYPTVALVAAMTLVLAGCQTTDPYTGEQKTSNTAKGAGIGAVGGAIAAAIISGKRKNVLLAAGLGALAGGAVGNYMDRQEAKLRTQLQNTGVSVTRVGDTIILNMPGNVTFATDSSNVSADFYAVLDSVALVINEFEKTYVDVIGHTDSTGSADYNQQLSVARASSVARYLESQKVLPERVLTTGMGQNSPIADNDTAEGRALNRRVEIQLTPLT
;
A
#
# COMPACT_ATOMS: atom_id res chain seq x y z
N MET A 1 28.17 62.33 -18.23
CA MET A 1 28.46 63.57 -17.47
C MET A 1 28.06 63.29 -16.04
N PRO A 2 28.82 63.75 -15.05
CA PRO A 2 30.24 63.49 -14.80
C PRO A 2 30.39 62.60 -13.51
N ASP A 3 31.42 61.81 -13.41
CA ASP A 3 32.75 62.08 -12.89
C ASP A 3 32.79 62.65 -11.48
N GLN A 4 33.48 61.96 -10.60
CA GLN A 4 34.64 62.42 -9.85
C GLN A 4 35.07 61.36 -8.79
N SER A 5 36.15 60.73 -9.09
CA SER A 5 37.37 60.52 -8.36
C SER A 5 37.59 61.39 -7.11
N VAL A 6 37.92 60.75 -5.97
CA VAL A 6 38.79 61.38 -4.96
C VAL A 6 39.75 60.33 -4.43
N ILE A 7 41.00 60.63 -4.64
CA ILE A 7 42.25 60.05 -4.11
C ILE A 7 42.43 60.62 -2.70
N CYS A 8 42.93 59.81 -1.78
CA CYS A 8 43.86 60.31 -0.72
C CYS A 8 44.46 59.12 0.05
N HIS A 9 45.65 58.96 -0.13
CA HIS A 9 46.86 59.17 0.70
C HIS A 9 47.05 58.18 1.85
N LEU A 10 48.14 57.44 1.64
CA LEU A 10 48.93 56.72 2.62
C LEU A 10 49.54 57.62 3.67
N PRO A 11 49.86 57.12 4.86
CA PRO A 11 51.27 56.86 5.13
C PRO A 11 51.55 55.49 5.81
N VAL A 12 52.81 55.16 5.73
CA VAL A 12 53.58 53.96 5.90
C VAL A 12 53.91 53.65 7.39
N ALA A 13 53.83 52.31 7.67
CA ALA A 13 54.68 51.45 8.53
C ALA A 13 54.44 51.46 10.06
N PRO A 14 54.98 50.44 10.83
CA PRO A 14 55.48 49.11 10.43
C PRO A 14 54.92 47.91 11.23
N SER A 15 55.14 46.71 10.73
CA SER A 15 55.34 45.40 11.39
C SER A 15 54.46 44.98 12.56
N GLU A 16 53.48 44.19 12.25
CA GLU A 16 53.08 43.07 13.12
C GLU A 16 52.53 41.93 12.27
N THR A 17 53.29 40.86 12.20
CA THR A 17 52.91 39.56 11.60
C THR A 17 51.83 38.90 12.43
N ARG A 18 50.55 39.15 12.12
CA ARG A 18 49.47 38.31 12.63
C ARG A 18 49.37 37.07 11.73
N ARG A 19 49.86 35.94 12.27
CA ARG A 19 49.59 34.61 11.71
C ARG A 19 48.09 34.37 11.76
N CYS A 20 47.43 34.48 10.63
CA CYS A 20 46.11 33.89 10.43
C CYS A 20 46.28 32.38 10.48
N SER A 21 45.98 31.78 11.63
CA SER A 21 45.80 30.33 11.75
C SER A 21 44.51 29.93 11.01
N ALA A 22 44.66 29.59 9.75
CA ALA A 22 43.59 28.90 9.02
C ALA A 22 43.45 27.50 9.66
N LYS A 23 42.44 27.33 10.50
CA LYS A 23 41.99 26.01 10.94
C LYS A 23 41.61 25.27 9.65
N ARG A 24 42.46 24.35 9.20
CA ARG A 24 42.12 23.39 8.17
C ARG A 24 40.95 22.57 8.68
N LEU A 25 39.77 22.87 8.18
CA LEU A 25 38.63 22.00 8.32
C LEU A 25 38.98 20.70 7.59
N SER A 26 39.05 19.61 8.33
CA SER A 26 39.49 18.32 7.76
C SER A 26 38.48 17.85 6.70
N TYR A 27 38.98 17.61 5.51
CA TYR A 27 38.27 17.17 4.32
C TYR A 27 37.31 15.93 4.53
N PRO A 28 37.51 15.04 5.52
CA PRO A 28 36.63 13.88 5.67
C PRO A 28 35.21 14.24 6.11
N THR A 29 34.99 15.35 6.84
CA THR A 29 33.64 15.73 7.31
C THR A 29 32.80 16.36 6.22
N VAL A 30 33.39 17.10 5.29
CA VAL A 30 32.69 17.70 4.14
C VAL A 30 32.29 16.63 3.11
N ALA A 31 33.17 15.65 2.89
CA ALA A 31 32.88 14.51 1.99
C ALA A 31 31.75 13.62 2.51
N LEU A 32 31.62 13.46 3.82
CA LEU A 32 30.57 12.63 4.45
C LEU A 32 29.20 13.31 4.37
N VAL A 33 29.12 14.63 4.51
CA VAL A 33 27.88 15.41 4.38
C VAL A 33 27.44 15.46 2.91
N ALA A 34 28.36 15.59 1.96
CA ALA A 34 28.02 15.57 0.52
C ALA A 34 27.55 14.19 0.04
N ALA A 35 28.08 13.10 0.59
CA ALA A 35 27.63 11.74 0.27
C ALA A 35 26.21 11.45 0.84
N MET A 36 25.84 12.05 1.96
CA MET A 36 24.54 11.82 2.59
C MET A 36 23.39 12.56 1.89
N THR A 37 23.67 13.64 1.15
CA THR A 37 22.66 14.39 0.40
C THR A 37 22.33 13.78 -0.97
N LEU A 38 23.20 12.95 -1.53
CA LEU A 38 22.98 12.29 -2.83
C LEU A 38 22.04 11.06 -2.77
N VAL A 39 21.81 10.49 -1.59
CA VAL A 39 20.97 9.28 -1.43
C VAL A 39 19.47 9.59 -1.45
N LEU A 40 19.07 10.85 -1.27
CA LEU A 40 17.65 11.25 -1.20
C LEU A 40 17.01 11.57 -2.56
N ALA A 41 17.77 11.68 -3.64
CA ALA A 41 17.24 12.09 -4.95
C ALA A 41 16.77 10.93 -5.85
N GLY A 42 16.92 9.67 -5.42
CA GLY A 42 16.73 8.49 -6.27
C GLY A 42 15.41 7.72 -6.14
N CYS A 43 14.50 8.12 -5.27
CA CYS A 43 13.31 7.29 -4.94
C CYS A 43 11.98 7.96 -5.31
N GLN A 44 11.88 8.61 -6.46
CA GLN A 44 10.61 9.11 -6.98
C GLN A 44 10.12 8.16 -8.09
N THR A 45 8.90 7.67 -7.95
CA THR A 45 8.19 6.94 -9.01
C THR A 45 7.10 7.83 -9.55
N THR A 46 6.94 7.83 -10.87
CA THR A 46 5.85 8.54 -11.55
C THR A 46 4.60 7.67 -11.48
N ASP A 47 3.50 8.23 -11.05
CA ASP A 47 2.19 7.56 -11.10
C ASP A 47 1.82 7.33 -12.57
N PRO A 48 1.58 6.09 -13.01
CA PRO A 48 1.32 5.79 -14.41
C PRO A 48 -0.01 6.37 -14.93
N TYR A 49 -0.89 6.87 -14.06
CA TYR A 49 -2.20 7.40 -14.43
C TYR A 49 -2.27 8.94 -14.39
N THR A 50 -1.59 9.57 -13.44
CA THR A 50 -1.66 11.02 -13.26
C THR A 50 -0.42 11.74 -13.78
N GLY A 51 0.67 11.02 -14.04
CA GLY A 51 1.96 11.60 -14.41
C GLY A 51 2.65 12.36 -13.26
N GLU A 52 2.05 12.39 -12.06
CA GLU A 52 2.63 13.05 -10.90
C GLU A 52 3.79 12.25 -10.31
N GLN A 53 4.82 12.95 -9.90
CA GLN A 53 5.93 12.34 -9.17
C GLN A 53 5.51 12.08 -7.72
N LYS A 54 5.36 10.80 -7.38
CA LYS A 54 5.05 10.34 -6.03
C LYS A 54 6.28 9.76 -5.38
N THR A 55 6.49 10.07 -4.11
CA THR A 55 7.56 9.41 -3.34
C THR A 55 7.28 7.92 -3.27
N SER A 56 8.18 7.10 -3.77
CA SER A 56 8.06 5.63 -3.77
C SER A 56 7.74 5.12 -2.36
N ASN A 57 6.80 4.17 -2.26
CA ASN A 57 6.49 3.50 -0.99
C ASN A 57 7.70 2.76 -0.42
N THR A 58 8.69 2.42 -1.26
CA THR A 58 10.01 1.92 -0.83
C THR A 58 10.74 2.92 0.05
N ALA A 59 10.68 4.23 -0.28
CA ALA A 59 11.29 5.29 0.53
C ALA A 59 10.51 5.56 1.84
N LYS A 60 9.18 5.37 1.82
CA LYS A 60 8.32 5.49 3.01
C LYS A 60 8.47 4.28 3.93
N GLY A 61 8.63 3.07 3.39
CA GLY A 61 8.83 1.84 4.16
C GLY A 61 10.12 1.82 4.97
N ALA A 62 11.18 2.47 4.48
CA ALA A 62 12.44 2.61 5.23
C ALA A 62 12.33 3.54 6.46
N GLY A 63 11.31 4.43 6.51
CA GLY A 63 11.11 5.40 7.60
C GLY A 63 9.94 5.12 8.53
N ILE A 64 8.96 4.33 8.14
CA ILE A 64 7.67 4.17 8.84
C ILE A 64 7.35 2.70 9.17
N GLY A 65 8.34 1.82 9.17
CA GLY A 65 8.15 0.39 9.51
C GLY A 65 7.57 0.11 10.92
N ALA A 66 7.20 1.14 11.68
CA ALA A 66 6.76 0.99 13.07
C ALA A 66 5.26 1.28 13.32
N VAL A 67 4.53 1.97 12.46
CA VAL A 67 3.20 2.47 12.82
C VAL A 67 2.04 1.88 12.00
N GLY A 68 2.28 1.41 10.77
CA GLY A 68 1.22 0.84 9.91
C GLY A 68 0.98 -0.67 10.09
N GLY A 69 1.90 -1.38 10.75
CA GLY A 69 1.85 -2.83 10.89
C GLY A 69 0.90 -3.39 11.96
N ALA A 70 0.35 -2.53 12.82
CA ALA A 70 -0.36 -3.01 14.02
C ALA A 70 -1.75 -3.61 13.73
N ILE A 71 -2.42 -3.20 12.66
CA ILE A 71 -3.77 -3.71 12.34
C ILE A 71 -3.69 -5.00 11.53
N ALA A 72 -2.76 -5.10 10.59
CA ALA A 72 -2.56 -6.33 9.80
C ALA A 72 -1.89 -7.45 10.63
N ALA A 73 -1.05 -7.10 11.62
CA ALA A 73 -0.35 -8.09 12.46
C ALA A 73 -1.28 -8.90 13.38
N ALA A 74 -2.45 -8.36 13.74
CA ALA A 74 -3.40 -9.04 14.62
C ALA A 74 -4.11 -10.23 13.95
N ILE A 75 -4.17 -10.26 12.61
CA ILE A 75 -4.88 -11.31 11.85
C ILE A 75 -3.94 -12.41 11.37
N ILE A 76 -2.63 -12.13 11.27
CA ILE A 76 -1.67 -13.12 10.78
C ILE A 76 -1.23 -14.02 11.92
N SER A 77 -1.94 -15.14 12.11
CA SER A 77 -1.46 -16.20 12.99
C SER A 77 -0.07 -16.66 12.54
N GLY A 78 0.89 -16.72 13.45
CA GLY A 78 2.25 -17.21 13.16
C GLY A 78 2.29 -18.59 12.50
N LYS A 79 1.22 -19.38 12.64
CA LYS A 79 1.05 -20.69 11.96
C LYS A 79 0.92 -20.53 10.44
N ARG A 80 0.18 -19.53 9.92
CA ARG A 80 0.05 -19.28 8.46
C ARG A 80 1.41 -18.94 7.83
N LYS A 81 2.19 -18.08 8.48
CA LYS A 81 3.53 -17.71 8.01
C LYS A 81 4.43 -18.95 7.88
N ASN A 82 4.44 -19.81 8.88
CA ASN A 82 5.26 -21.02 8.87
C ASN A 82 4.84 -22.00 7.77
N VAL A 83 3.55 -22.18 7.52
CA VAL A 83 3.02 -23.03 6.44
C VAL A 83 3.45 -22.50 5.07
N LEU A 84 3.35 -21.20 4.84
CA LEU A 84 3.73 -20.59 3.57
C LEU A 84 5.25 -20.64 3.33
N LEU A 85 6.06 -20.47 4.37
CA LEU A 85 7.52 -20.64 4.29
C LEU A 85 7.88 -22.10 3.98
N ALA A 86 7.16 -23.07 4.57
CA ALA A 86 7.34 -24.50 4.29
C ALA A 86 6.90 -24.86 2.85
N ALA A 87 5.93 -24.14 2.28
CA ALA A 87 5.52 -24.28 0.88
C ALA A 87 6.49 -23.63 -0.12
N GLY A 88 7.63 -23.10 0.35
CA GLY A 88 8.66 -22.48 -0.51
C GLY A 88 8.40 -21.03 -0.88
N LEU A 89 7.34 -20.41 -0.36
CA LEU A 89 7.06 -18.99 -0.54
C LEU A 89 7.97 -18.19 0.39
N GLY A 90 9.09 -17.69 -0.12
CA GLY A 90 10.04 -16.88 0.65
C GLY A 90 9.43 -15.54 1.06
N ALA A 91 9.74 -15.09 2.29
CA ALA A 91 9.36 -13.78 2.78
C ALA A 91 10.07 -12.65 2.00
N LEU A 92 9.42 -11.50 1.93
CA LEU A 92 10.03 -10.27 1.40
C LEU A 92 10.85 -9.60 2.50
N ALA A 93 12.07 -9.18 2.18
CA ALA A 93 12.95 -8.51 3.13
C ALA A 93 12.96 -6.99 2.90
N GLY A 94 12.69 -6.21 3.93
CA GLY A 94 12.93 -4.77 4.01
C GLY A 94 12.46 -3.96 2.79
N GLY A 95 13.37 -3.24 2.13
CA GLY A 95 13.05 -2.36 1.00
C GLY A 95 12.45 -3.03 -0.25
N ALA A 96 12.51 -4.37 -0.35
CA ALA A 96 11.89 -5.11 -1.45
C ALA A 96 10.36 -5.14 -1.37
N VAL A 97 9.79 -4.99 -0.16
CA VAL A 97 8.33 -5.00 0.08
C VAL A 97 7.65 -3.89 -0.70
N GLY A 98 8.13 -2.64 -0.55
CA GLY A 98 7.53 -1.48 -1.20
C GLY A 98 7.45 -1.65 -2.72
N ASN A 99 8.59 -1.97 -3.36
CA ASN A 99 8.64 -2.16 -4.81
C ASN A 99 7.75 -3.32 -5.29
N TYR A 100 7.71 -4.42 -4.54
CA TYR A 100 6.87 -5.56 -4.87
C TYR A 100 5.39 -5.18 -4.84
N MET A 101 4.95 -4.51 -3.79
CA MET A 101 3.58 -4.08 -3.62
C MET A 101 3.21 -2.96 -4.60
N ASP A 102 4.13 -2.03 -4.93
CA ASP A 102 3.90 -0.98 -5.93
C ASP A 102 3.61 -1.58 -7.32
N ARG A 103 4.36 -2.62 -7.73
CA ARG A 103 4.11 -3.33 -9.00
C ARG A 103 2.79 -4.09 -8.98
N GLN A 104 2.47 -4.74 -7.86
CA GLN A 104 1.19 -5.45 -7.72
C GLN A 104 0.02 -4.47 -7.78
N GLU A 105 0.09 -3.34 -7.08
CA GLU A 105 -0.93 -2.29 -7.12
C GLU A 105 -1.12 -1.74 -8.54
N ALA A 106 -0.04 -1.37 -9.23
CA ALA A 106 -0.11 -0.84 -10.59
C ALA A 106 -0.79 -1.84 -11.54
N LYS A 107 -0.46 -3.13 -11.44
CA LYS A 107 -1.06 -4.16 -12.26
C LYS A 107 -2.55 -4.38 -11.95
N LEU A 108 -2.92 -4.39 -10.66
CA LEU A 108 -4.33 -4.47 -10.25
C LEU A 108 -5.14 -3.28 -10.77
N ARG A 109 -4.62 -2.06 -10.65
CA ARG A 109 -5.29 -0.86 -11.19
C ARG A 109 -5.51 -0.95 -12.69
N THR A 110 -4.52 -1.46 -13.43
CA THR A 110 -4.64 -1.64 -14.88
C THR A 110 -5.71 -2.68 -15.25
N GLN A 111 -5.72 -3.82 -14.57
CA GLN A 111 -6.64 -4.92 -14.87
C GLN A 111 -8.09 -4.63 -14.43
N LEU A 112 -8.25 -3.81 -13.38
CA LEU A 112 -9.55 -3.55 -12.78
C LEU A 112 -10.17 -2.21 -13.22
N GLN A 113 -9.61 -1.55 -14.23
CA GLN A 113 -10.20 -0.34 -14.79
C GLN A 113 -11.62 -0.61 -15.31
N ASN A 114 -12.55 0.28 -14.96
CA ASN A 114 -13.96 0.22 -15.39
C ASN A 114 -14.75 -1.02 -14.91
N THR A 115 -14.22 -1.80 -13.96
CA THR A 115 -14.90 -2.98 -13.42
C THR A 115 -15.80 -2.68 -12.22
N GLY A 116 -15.75 -1.46 -11.69
CA GLY A 116 -16.43 -1.07 -10.46
C GLY A 116 -15.66 -1.44 -9.18
N VAL A 117 -14.53 -2.13 -9.28
CA VAL A 117 -13.64 -2.44 -8.14
C VAL A 117 -12.69 -1.28 -7.91
N SER A 118 -12.64 -0.78 -6.67
CA SER A 118 -11.65 0.24 -6.29
C SER A 118 -10.41 -0.40 -5.70
N VAL A 119 -9.24 0.13 -6.06
CA VAL A 119 -7.93 -0.30 -5.57
C VAL A 119 -7.35 0.79 -4.70
N THR A 120 -7.22 0.53 -3.40
CA THR A 120 -6.70 1.49 -2.42
C THR A 120 -5.46 0.92 -1.74
N ARG A 121 -4.46 1.76 -1.50
CA ARG A 121 -3.25 1.39 -0.78
C ARG A 121 -3.24 2.01 0.61
N VAL A 122 -3.05 1.18 1.64
CA VAL A 122 -2.89 1.61 3.03
C VAL A 122 -1.61 0.99 3.59
N GLY A 123 -0.56 1.79 3.73
CA GLY A 123 0.76 1.28 4.10
C GLY A 123 1.27 0.25 3.10
N ASP A 124 1.55 -0.96 3.57
CA ASP A 124 1.98 -2.08 2.73
C ASP A 124 0.83 -3.02 2.31
N THR A 125 -0.41 -2.68 2.65
CA THR A 125 -1.59 -3.48 2.28
C THR A 125 -2.31 -2.84 1.09
N ILE A 126 -2.67 -3.65 0.10
CA ILE A 126 -3.56 -3.25 -1.00
C ILE A 126 -4.96 -3.76 -0.67
N ILE A 127 -5.95 -2.90 -0.77
CA ILE A 127 -7.36 -3.21 -0.51
C ILE A 127 -8.13 -3.08 -1.82
N LEU A 128 -8.73 -4.17 -2.26
CA LEU A 128 -9.68 -4.21 -3.37
C LEU A 128 -11.09 -4.17 -2.77
N ASN A 129 -11.82 -3.09 -3.01
CA ASN A 129 -13.20 -2.97 -2.57
C ASN A 129 -14.15 -3.32 -3.71
N MET A 130 -14.95 -4.36 -3.53
CA MET A 130 -15.91 -4.89 -4.48
C MET A 130 -17.33 -4.60 -3.96
N PRO A 131 -18.06 -3.66 -4.59
CA PRO A 131 -19.43 -3.35 -4.20
C PRO A 131 -20.35 -4.56 -4.34
N GLY A 132 -21.16 -4.82 -3.32
CA GLY A 132 -21.99 -6.00 -3.25
C GLY A 132 -23.07 -6.11 -4.34
N ASN A 133 -23.56 -4.98 -4.84
CA ASN A 133 -24.57 -4.94 -5.89
C ASN A 133 -24.08 -5.40 -7.27
N VAL A 134 -22.77 -5.33 -7.52
CA VAL A 134 -22.17 -5.84 -8.76
C VAL A 134 -21.57 -7.24 -8.56
N THR A 135 -21.16 -7.55 -7.34
CA THR A 135 -20.50 -8.82 -7.01
C THR A 135 -21.49 -9.95 -6.83
N PHE A 136 -22.66 -9.69 -6.22
CA PHE A 136 -23.66 -10.72 -5.86
C PHE A 136 -25.04 -10.37 -6.40
N ALA A 137 -25.84 -11.41 -6.67
CA ALA A 137 -27.27 -11.24 -6.86
C ALA A 137 -27.93 -10.72 -5.55
N THR A 138 -29.08 -10.08 -5.69
CA THR A 138 -29.82 -9.54 -4.54
C THR A 138 -30.08 -10.63 -3.50
N ASP A 139 -29.81 -10.33 -2.24
CA ASP A 139 -30.00 -11.22 -1.07
C ASP A 139 -29.32 -12.61 -1.25
N SER A 140 -28.20 -12.64 -1.94
CA SER A 140 -27.47 -13.87 -2.27
C SER A 140 -25.99 -13.76 -1.86
N SER A 141 -25.40 -14.92 -1.64
CA SER A 141 -23.94 -15.09 -1.52
C SER A 141 -23.33 -15.70 -2.79
N ASN A 142 -24.13 -15.96 -3.84
CA ASN A 142 -23.61 -16.43 -5.11
C ASN A 142 -23.06 -15.26 -5.91
N VAL A 143 -21.82 -15.41 -6.39
CA VAL A 143 -21.18 -14.44 -7.28
C VAL A 143 -22.00 -14.30 -8.56
N SER A 144 -22.22 -13.08 -9.01
CA SER A 144 -22.93 -12.81 -10.26
C SER A 144 -22.11 -13.29 -11.48
N ALA A 145 -22.79 -13.73 -12.53
CA ALA A 145 -22.12 -14.28 -13.72
C ALA A 145 -21.13 -13.28 -14.34
N ASP A 146 -21.50 -12.02 -14.40
CA ASP A 146 -20.68 -10.96 -15.01
C ASP A 146 -19.43 -10.63 -14.18
N PHE A 147 -19.44 -10.95 -12.87
CA PHE A 147 -18.34 -10.64 -11.99
C PHE A 147 -17.20 -11.67 -12.00
N TYR A 148 -17.42 -12.86 -12.56
CA TYR A 148 -16.37 -13.87 -12.67
C TYR A 148 -15.18 -13.39 -13.49
N ALA A 149 -15.38 -12.67 -14.58
CA ALA A 149 -14.30 -12.12 -15.40
C ALA A 149 -13.42 -11.13 -14.61
N VAL A 150 -14.04 -10.40 -13.67
CA VAL A 150 -13.31 -9.49 -12.77
C VAL A 150 -12.48 -10.29 -11.77
N LEU A 151 -13.06 -11.35 -11.18
CA LEU A 151 -12.34 -12.24 -10.26
C LEU A 151 -11.21 -13.00 -10.96
N ASP A 152 -11.35 -13.37 -12.25
CA ASP A 152 -10.27 -13.94 -13.05
C ASP A 152 -9.09 -12.98 -13.18
N SER A 153 -9.38 -11.70 -13.43
CA SER A 153 -8.36 -10.65 -13.50
C SER A 153 -7.65 -10.46 -12.16
N VAL A 154 -8.38 -10.52 -11.05
CA VAL A 154 -7.83 -10.47 -9.69
C VAL A 154 -6.96 -11.70 -9.43
N ALA A 155 -7.45 -12.91 -9.73
CA ALA A 155 -6.73 -14.16 -9.53
C ALA A 155 -5.43 -14.22 -10.33
N LEU A 156 -5.45 -13.72 -11.59
CA LEU A 156 -4.25 -13.62 -12.42
C LEU A 156 -3.13 -12.83 -11.73
N VAL A 157 -3.48 -11.66 -11.16
CA VAL A 157 -2.49 -10.84 -10.47
C VAL A 157 -2.06 -11.47 -9.15
N ILE A 158 -2.98 -12.05 -8.37
CA ILE A 158 -2.64 -12.73 -7.12
C ILE A 158 -1.70 -13.91 -7.35
N ASN A 159 -1.87 -14.65 -8.44
CA ASN A 159 -1.00 -15.78 -8.82
C ASN A 159 0.37 -15.31 -9.31
N GLU A 160 0.46 -14.16 -9.99
CA GLU A 160 1.77 -13.59 -10.36
C GLU A 160 2.53 -13.05 -9.15
N PHE A 161 1.80 -12.53 -8.16
CA PHE A 161 2.36 -11.97 -6.93
C PHE A 161 2.13 -12.92 -5.75
N GLU A 162 2.89 -14.00 -5.70
CA GLU A 162 2.68 -15.09 -4.73
C GLU A 162 3.05 -14.72 -3.28
N LYS A 163 3.87 -13.68 -3.08
CA LYS A 163 4.39 -13.30 -1.74
C LYS A 163 3.46 -12.36 -0.99
N THR A 164 2.14 -12.59 -1.07
CA THR A 164 1.12 -11.87 -0.31
C THR A 164 0.11 -12.81 0.30
N TYR A 165 -0.38 -12.48 1.49
CA TYR A 165 -1.62 -13.04 2.03
C TYR A 165 -2.81 -12.44 1.30
N VAL A 166 -3.91 -13.19 1.26
CA VAL A 166 -5.17 -12.82 0.61
C VAL A 166 -6.28 -12.95 1.64
N ASP A 167 -6.66 -11.86 2.27
CA ASP A 167 -7.72 -11.86 3.26
C ASP A 167 -9.00 -11.35 2.60
N VAL A 168 -10.00 -12.22 2.50
CA VAL A 168 -11.32 -11.93 1.91
C VAL A 168 -12.30 -11.63 3.02
N ILE A 169 -12.81 -10.39 3.06
CA ILE A 169 -13.61 -9.86 4.16
C ILE A 169 -14.97 -9.43 3.63
N GLY A 170 -16.03 -10.05 4.17
CA GLY A 170 -17.40 -9.72 3.81
C GLY A 170 -18.01 -8.72 4.79
N HIS A 171 -18.80 -7.79 4.26
CA HIS A 171 -19.54 -6.78 5.02
C HIS A 171 -21.00 -6.71 4.58
N THR A 172 -21.86 -6.30 5.48
CA THR A 172 -23.28 -6.00 5.20
C THR A 172 -23.60 -4.58 5.65
N ASP A 173 -24.76 -4.10 5.27
CA ASP A 173 -25.38 -2.95 5.93
C ASP A 173 -26.05 -3.37 7.25
N SER A 174 -26.70 -2.43 7.92
CA SER A 174 -27.39 -2.65 9.21
C SER A 174 -28.80 -3.21 9.06
N THR A 175 -29.26 -3.56 7.86
CA THR A 175 -30.60 -4.07 7.62
C THR A 175 -30.68 -5.55 8.05
N GLY A 176 -31.66 -5.89 8.88
CA GLY A 176 -31.83 -7.24 9.38
C GLY A 176 -31.16 -7.52 10.72
N SER A 177 -31.12 -8.78 11.14
CA SER A 177 -30.49 -9.16 12.40
C SER A 177 -28.99 -9.25 12.30
N ALA A 178 -28.29 -8.96 13.39
CA ALA A 178 -26.81 -9.04 13.42
C ALA A 178 -26.32 -10.46 13.11
N ASP A 179 -27.00 -11.50 13.60
CA ASP A 179 -26.64 -12.89 13.35
C ASP A 179 -26.78 -13.27 11.88
N TYR A 180 -27.88 -12.85 11.24
CA TYR A 180 -28.07 -13.04 9.80
C TYR A 180 -26.98 -12.33 8.99
N ASN A 181 -26.71 -11.08 9.30
CA ASN A 181 -25.68 -10.28 8.65
C ASN A 181 -24.29 -10.88 8.82
N GLN A 182 -23.99 -11.43 9.99
CA GLN A 182 -22.74 -12.14 10.24
C GLN A 182 -22.62 -13.37 9.33
N GLN A 183 -23.66 -14.22 9.27
CA GLN A 183 -23.67 -15.41 8.43
C GLN A 183 -23.57 -15.05 6.93
N LEU A 184 -24.34 -14.06 6.47
CA LEU A 184 -24.32 -13.60 5.09
C LEU A 184 -22.95 -13.06 4.68
N SER A 185 -22.31 -12.29 5.54
CA SER A 185 -20.97 -11.74 5.28
C SER A 185 -19.90 -12.84 5.16
N VAL A 186 -19.94 -13.85 6.04
CA VAL A 186 -19.07 -15.04 5.95
C VAL A 186 -19.33 -15.81 4.65
N ALA A 187 -20.61 -16.05 4.30
CA ALA A 187 -20.98 -16.78 3.10
C ALA A 187 -20.49 -16.08 1.83
N ARG A 188 -20.61 -14.75 1.75
CA ARG A 188 -20.11 -13.94 0.63
C ARG A 188 -18.60 -13.98 0.51
N ALA A 189 -17.88 -13.78 1.61
CA ALA A 189 -16.43 -13.89 1.63
C ALA A 189 -15.96 -15.28 1.20
N SER A 190 -16.62 -16.34 1.70
CA SER A 190 -16.29 -17.72 1.33
C SER A 190 -16.56 -18.03 -0.14
N SER A 191 -17.59 -17.44 -0.76
CA SER A 191 -17.87 -17.65 -2.18
C SER A 191 -16.77 -17.05 -3.07
N VAL A 192 -16.31 -15.84 -2.75
CA VAL A 192 -15.17 -15.21 -3.45
C VAL A 192 -13.90 -16.00 -3.23
N ALA A 193 -13.60 -16.40 -1.99
CA ALA A 193 -12.40 -17.17 -1.67
C ALA A 193 -12.34 -18.50 -2.42
N ARG A 194 -13.42 -19.30 -2.38
CA ARG A 194 -13.51 -20.56 -3.13
C ARG A 194 -13.30 -20.37 -4.64
N TYR A 195 -13.79 -19.26 -5.18
CA TYR A 195 -13.54 -18.98 -6.59
C TYR A 195 -12.06 -18.69 -6.85
N LEU A 196 -11.41 -17.85 -6.05
CA LEU A 196 -9.96 -17.58 -6.17
C LEU A 196 -9.13 -18.87 -6.04
N GLU A 197 -9.49 -19.76 -5.10
CA GLU A 197 -8.86 -21.07 -4.93
C GLU A 197 -9.05 -21.96 -6.18
N SER A 198 -10.24 -21.92 -6.81
CA SER A 198 -10.49 -22.64 -8.05
C SER A 198 -9.64 -22.11 -9.23
N GLN A 199 -9.24 -20.84 -9.16
CA GLN A 199 -8.31 -20.19 -10.07
C GLN A 199 -6.82 -20.35 -9.66
N LYS A 200 -6.52 -21.39 -8.87
CA LYS A 200 -5.17 -21.79 -8.44
C LYS A 200 -4.49 -20.86 -7.42
N VAL A 201 -5.22 -19.95 -6.79
CA VAL A 201 -4.68 -19.25 -5.62
C VAL A 201 -4.53 -20.27 -4.48
N LEU A 202 -3.31 -20.33 -3.90
CA LEU A 202 -3.01 -21.30 -2.83
C LEU A 202 -3.92 -21.08 -1.62
N PRO A 203 -4.67 -22.12 -1.16
CA PRO A 203 -5.60 -21.99 -0.04
C PRO A 203 -4.94 -21.52 1.26
N GLU A 204 -3.66 -21.87 1.47
CA GLU A 204 -2.87 -21.45 2.63
C GLU A 204 -2.66 -19.92 2.69
N ARG A 205 -2.74 -19.24 1.54
CA ARG A 205 -2.67 -17.77 1.45
C ARG A 205 -4.01 -17.11 1.73
N VAL A 206 -5.12 -17.82 1.54
CA VAL A 206 -6.47 -17.27 1.62
C VAL A 206 -7.02 -17.39 3.04
N LEU A 207 -7.60 -16.31 3.55
CA LEU A 207 -8.38 -16.28 4.78
C LEU A 207 -9.72 -15.62 4.50
N THR A 208 -10.78 -16.18 5.04
CA THR A 208 -12.12 -15.62 4.96
C THR A 208 -12.57 -15.10 6.32
N THR A 209 -13.13 -13.89 6.33
CA THR A 209 -13.70 -13.28 7.54
C THR A 209 -15.03 -12.61 7.20
N GLY A 210 -16.05 -12.82 8.01
CA GLY A 210 -17.26 -12.02 7.97
C GLY A 210 -17.24 -10.99 9.08
N MET A 211 -17.50 -9.75 8.74
CA MET A 211 -17.63 -8.64 9.70
C MET A 211 -19.09 -8.24 9.95
N GLY A 212 -20.04 -8.83 9.19
CA GLY A 212 -21.43 -8.44 9.27
C GLY A 212 -21.59 -6.93 9.09
N GLN A 213 -22.39 -6.33 9.95
CA GLN A 213 -22.66 -4.88 9.96
C GLN A 213 -21.69 -4.08 10.86
N ASN A 214 -20.67 -4.72 11.47
CA ASN A 214 -19.87 -4.12 12.54
C ASN A 214 -18.76 -3.19 12.05
N SER A 215 -18.54 -3.09 10.73
CA SER A 215 -17.46 -2.28 10.13
C SER A 215 -18.01 -1.45 8.97
N PRO A 216 -18.90 -0.49 9.22
CA PRO A 216 -19.44 0.38 8.19
C PRO A 216 -18.39 1.38 7.71
N ILE A 217 -18.40 1.71 6.41
CA ILE A 217 -17.59 2.78 5.81
C ILE A 217 -18.41 4.01 5.43
N ALA A 218 -19.73 3.89 5.51
CA ALA A 218 -20.66 4.97 5.23
C ALA A 218 -21.88 4.89 6.17
N ASP A 219 -22.68 5.95 6.17
CA ASP A 219 -23.86 6.05 7.01
C ASP A 219 -24.92 5.02 6.59
N ASN A 220 -25.39 4.21 7.53
CA ASN A 220 -26.44 3.22 7.32
C ASN A 220 -27.86 3.81 7.23
N ASP A 221 -28.07 5.06 7.61
CA ASP A 221 -29.39 5.71 7.53
C ASP A 221 -29.76 6.05 6.09
N THR A 222 -28.77 6.23 5.21
CA THR A 222 -28.98 6.53 3.79
C THR A 222 -28.94 5.27 2.92
N ALA A 223 -29.70 5.24 1.83
CA ALA A 223 -29.69 4.11 0.89
C ALA A 223 -28.31 3.97 0.20
N GLU A 224 -27.69 5.08 -0.14
CA GLU A 224 -26.36 5.17 -0.74
C GLU A 224 -25.30 4.64 0.20
N GLY A 225 -25.34 5.02 1.48
CA GLY A 225 -24.40 4.54 2.48
C GLY A 225 -24.56 3.05 2.75
N ARG A 226 -25.78 2.54 2.83
CA ARG A 226 -26.01 1.08 2.91
C ARG A 226 -25.45 0.34 1.70
N ALA A 227 -25.58 0.91 0.49
CA ALA A 227 -25.00 0.30 -0.71
C ALA A 227 -23.48 0.20 -0.64
N LEU A 228 -22.81 1.21 -0.07
CA LEU A 228 -21.35 1.19 0.15
C LEU A 228 -20.94 0.19 1.24
N ASN A 229 -21.79 0.02 2.28
CA ASN A 229 -21.52 -0.92 3.35
C ASN A 229 -21.66 -2.39 2.90
N ARG A 230 -22.57 -2.69 1.98
CA ARG A 230 -22.69 -4.01 1.35
C ARG A 230 -21.53 -4.22 0.37
N ARG A 231 -20.43 -4.79 0.83
CA ARG A 231 -19.22 -5.00 0.02
C ARG A 231 -18.45 -6.25 0.44
N VAL A 232 -17.55 -6.69 -0.42
CA VAL A 232 -16.47 -7.60 -0.08
C VAL A 232 -15.14 -6.90 -0.36
N GLU A 233 -14.23 -7.00 0.58
CA GLU A 233 -12.86 -6.53 0.45
C GLU A 233 -11.91 -7.71 0.27
N ILE A 234 -10.94 -7.58 -0.66
CA ILE A 234 -9.76 -8.44 -0.70
C ILE A 234 -8.58 -7.60 -0.25
N GLN A 235 -7.98 -7.98 0.86
CA GLN A 235 -6.79 -7.32 1.40
C GLN A 235 -5.57 -8.17 1.08
N LEU A 236 -4.60 -7.55 0.39
CA LEU A 236 -3.34 -8.18 0.01
C LEU A 236 -2.22 -7.62 0.90
N THR A 237 -1.71 -8.46 1.79
CA THR A 237 -0.66 -8.10 2.76
C THR A 237 0.62 -8.86 2.44
N PRO A 238 1.79 -8.21 2.38
CA PRO A 238 3.04 -8.88 2.03
C PRO A 238 3.46 -9.91 3.07
N LEU A 239 4.06 -11.00 2.61
CA LEU A 239 4.77 -11.99 3.42
C LEU A 239 6.12 -11.38 3.86
N THR A 240 6.24 -10.98 5.12
CA THR A 240 7.46 -10.38 5.71
C THR A 240 8.00 -11.21 6.86
#